data_4ba94383224cc48b27754a89a6b9f806
#
_entry.id   4ba94383224cc48b27754a89a6b9f806
#
_cell.length_a   1.000
_cell.length_b   1.000
_cell.length_c   1.000
_cell.angle_alpha   90.00
_cell.angle_beta   90.00
_cell.angle_gamma   90.00
#
_symmetry.space_group_name_H-M   'P 1'
#
loop_
_entity.id
_entity.type
_entity.pdbx_description
1 polymer ?
#
loop_
_entity_poly.entity_id
_entity_poly.type
_entity_poly.pdbx_seq_one_letter_code
_entity_poly.pdbx_strand_id
1 'polypeptide(L)'
;AAFSPYADRDRVQTALTAALAGLRDRERRLIRIYAPAFLPEERAPGYVSTYGPGFRENGGQYTHAAVWIALALHRAGRREEAAALAEDMALSLTAPEYGAEPFVLPADIAYAPGKEGRAGWSWYTGAAGWYLRLLRELYGAEP
;
A
#
# COMPACT_ATOMS: atom_id res chain seq x y z
N ALA A 1 -1.04 -10.02 11.50
CA ALA A 1 -0.27 -11.23 11.86
C ALA A 1 1.20 -10.89 12.12
N ALA A 2 1.96 -10.30 11.18
CA ALA A 2 3.40 -10.02 11.31
C ALA A 2 3.80 -9.19 12.55
N PHE A 3 2.86 -8.49 13.17
CA PHE A 3 3.08 -7.71 14.40
C PHE A 3 2.75 -8.47 15.68
N SER A 4 2.22 -9.68 15.58
CA SER A 4 1.86 -10.50 16.72
C SER A 4 3.04 -11.35 17.17
N PRO A 5 3.36 -11.39 18.48
CA PRO A 5 4.40 -12.27 18.99
C PRO A 5 4.03 -13.77 18.87
N TYR A 6 2.76 -14.06 18.60
CA TYR A 6 2.24 -15.43 18.44
C TYR A 6 2.19 -15.87 16.97
N ALA A 7 2.59 -15.01 16.02
CA ALA A 7 2.58 -15.39 14.61
C ALA A 7 3.71 -16.36 14.30
N ASP A 8 3.39 -17.43 13.62
CA ASP A 8 4.37 -18.35 13.06
C ASP A 8 5.21 -17.62 12.00
N ARG A 9 6.53 -17.66 12.16
CA ARG A 9 7.46 -16.89 11.32
C ARG A 9 7.46 -17.38 9.87
N ASP A 10 7.41 -18.67 9.64
CA ASP A 10 7.45 -19.23 8.28
C ASP A 10 6.16 -18.91 7.52
N ARG A 11 5.03 -18.95 8.21
CA ARG A 11 3.76 -18.51 7.65
C ARG A 11 3.75 -17.03 7.32
N VAL A 12 4.34 -16.19 8.16
CA VAL A 12 4.49 -14.75 7.88
C VAL A 12 5.34 -14.54 6.63
N GLN A 13 6.49 -15.23 6.50
CA GLN A 13 7.34 -15.13 5.31
C GLN A 13 6.59 -15.57 4.04
N THR A 14 5.90 -16.70 4.11
CA THR A 14 5.08 -17.21 3.00
C THR A 14 4.00 -16.22 2.58
N ALA A 15 3.27 -15.67 3.55
CA ALA A 15 2.21 -14.69 3.29
C ALA A 15 2.75 -13.39 2.66
N LEU A 16 3.87 -12.87 3.16
CA LEU A 16 4.51 -11.67 2.62
C LEU A 16 5.02 -11.90 1.19
N THR A 17 5.60 -13.07 0.93
CA THR A 17 6.05 -13.44 -0.43
C THR A 17 4.86 -13.52 -1.40
N ALA A 18 3.78 -14.17 -1.00
CA ALA A 18 2.57 -14.26 -1.81
C ALA A 18 1.93 -12.88 -2.05
N ALA A 19 1.90 -12.02 -1.03
CA ALA A 19 1.38 -10.67 -1.15
C ALA A 19 2.18 -9.84 -2.16
N LEU A 20 3.51 -9.86 -2.08
CA LEU A 20 4.35 -9.16 -3.06
C LEU A 20 4.20 -9.71 -4.47
N ALA A 21 4.15 -11.04 -4.64
CA ALA A 21 3.99 -11.67 -5.94
C ALA A 21 2.63 -11.37 -6.58
N GLY A 22 1.55 -11.35 -5.79
CA GLY A 22 0.20 -11.18 -6.31
C GLY A 22 -0.29 -9.73 -6.37
N LEU A 23 0.26 -8.84 -5.55
CA LEU A 23 -0.29 -7.51 -5.36
C LEU A 23 0.62 -6.37 -5.81
N ARG A 24 1.97 -6.55 -5.78
CA ARG A 24 2.90 -5.49 -6.16
C ARG A 24 3.05 -5.43 -7.68
N ASP A 25 2.78 -4.26 -8.23
CA ASP A 25 3.12 -3.88 -9.60
C ASP A 25 4.41 -3.05 -9.56
N ARG A 26 5.51 -3.65 -10.03
CA ARG A 26 6.84 -3.00 -10.01
C ARG A 26 6.98 -1.94 -11.10
N GLU A 27 6.31 -2.11 -12.21
CA GLU A 27 6.34 -1.15 -13.32
C GLU A 27 5.64 0.15 -12.93
N ARG A 28 4.45 0.02 -12.33
CA ARG A 28 3.67 1.17 -11.86
C ARG A 28 4.09 1.65 -10.46
N ARG A 29 4.97 0.91 -9.79
CA ARG A 29 5.44 1.20 -8.43
C ARG A 29 4.29 1.33 -7.42
N LEU A 30 3.34 0.41 -7.51
CA LEU A 30 2.14 0.35 -6.68
C LEU A 30 1.98 -1.03 -6.03
N ILE A 31 1.30 -1.07 -4.90
CA ILE A 31 0.87 -2.32 -4.28
C ILE A 31 -0.63 -2.27 -3.99
N ARG A 32 -1.39 -3.16 -4.63
CA ARG A 32 -2.84 -3.23 -4.47
C ARG A 32 -3.23 -3.78 -3.11
N ILE A 33 -4.39 -3.36 -2.58
CA ILE A 33 -4.91 -3.90 -1.32
C ILE A 33 -5.32 -5.36 -1.47
N TYR A 34 -5.85 -5.73 -2.64
CA TYR A 34 -6.09 -7.11 -3.09
C TYR A 34 -6.26 -7.16 -4.62
N ALA A 35 -6.28 -8.36 -5.19
CA ALA A 35 -6.52 -8.61 -6.61
C ALA A 35 -7.13 -10.02 -6.79
N PRO A 36 -8.05 -10.20 -7.77
CA PRO A 36 -8.64 -9.16 -8.62
C PRO A 36 -9.58 -8.24 -7.84
N ALA A 37 -9.89 -7.05 -8.39
CA ALA A 37 -10.93 -6.19 -7.86
C ALA A 37 -12.32 -6.81 -8.09
N PHE A 38 -13.28 -6.54 -7.20
CA PHE A 38 -14.66 -6.97 -7.39
C PHE A 38 -15.31 -6.23 -8.54
N LEU A 39 -16.01 -6.96 -9.39
CA LEU A 39 -16.82 -6.40 -10.46
C LEU A 39 -18.22 -6.03 -9.95
N PRO A 40 -18.92 -5.10 -10.62
CA PRO A 40 -20.25 -4.65 -10.18
C PRO A 40 -21.30 -5.78 -10.08
N GLU A 41 -21.15 -6.82 -10.91
CA GLU A 41 -22.04 -7.97 -10.97
C GLU A 41 -21.74 -9.02 -9.90
N GLU A 42 -20.60 -8.93 -9.23
CA GLU A 42 -20.19 -9.89 -8.22
C GLU A 42 -20.78 -9.53 -6.86
N ARG A 43 -20.97 -10.55 -6.04
CA ARG A 43 -21.37 -10.40 -4.64
C ARG A 43 -20.21 -9.83 -3.83
N ALA A 44 -19.97 -8.52 -3.91
CA ALA A 44 -18.92 -7.87 -3.16
C ALA A 44 -19.28 -7.74 -1.67
N PRO A 45 -18.30 -7.85 -0.77
CA PRO A 45 -18.53 -7.70 0.65
C PRO A 45 -18.77 -6.22 1.02
N GLY A 46 -19.97 -5.93 1.55
CA GLY A 46 -20.28 -4.65 2.16
C GLY A 46 -20.04 -3.44 1.26
N TYR A 47 -19.55 -2.35 1.87
CA TYR A 47 -19.36 -1.06 1.21
C TYR A 47 -18.29 -1.05 0.09
N VAL A 48 -17.41 -2.04 0.04
CA VAL A 48 -16.36 -2.14 -0.99
C VAL A 48 -16.98 -2.12 -2.41
N SER A 49 -18.17 -2.69 -2.57
CA SER A 49 -18.90 -2.69 -3.83
C SER A 49 -19.31 -1.30 -4.34
N THR A 50 -19.29 -0.27 -3.49
CA THR A 50 -19.59 1.11 -3.89
C THR A 50 -18.47 1.77 -4.66
N TYR A 51 -17.26 1.22 -4.61
CA TYR A 51 -16.12 1.70 -5.38
C TYR A 51 -15.96 0.89 -6.67
N GLY A 52 -15.75 1.59 -7.78
CA GLY A 52 -15.42 0.93 -9.05
C GLY A 52 -14.14 0.09 -8.94
N PRO A 53 -13.99 -0.94 -9.78
CA PRO A 53 -12.80 -1.79 -9.80
C PRO A 53 -11.51 -0.97 -9.97
N GLY A 54 -10.52 -1.22 -9.11
CA GLY A 54 -9.25 -0.52 -9.10
C GLY A 54 -9.22 0.79 -8.32
N PHE A 55 -10.33 1.19 -7.69
CA PHE A 55 -10.36 2.38 -6.84
C PHE A 55 -10.42 2.03 -5.36
N ARG A 56 -9.70 2.80 -4.56
CA ARG A 56 -9.71 2.74 -3.10
C ARG A 56 -9.58 1.30 -2.60
N GLU A 57 -10.47 0.91 -1.67
CA GLU A 57 -10.50 -0.44 -1.11
C GLU A 57 -10.95 -1.51 -2.12
N ASN A 58 -11.42 -1.14 -3.31
CA ASN A 58 -11.75 -2.11 -4.36
C ASN A 58 -10.58 -2.33 -5.34
N GLY A 59 -9.44 -2.78 -4.83
CA GLY A 59 -8.31 -3.20 -5.65
C GLY A 59 -7.32 -2.10 -6.04
N GLY A 60 -7.49 -0.86 -5.55
CA GLY A 60 -6.48 0.19 -5.64
C GLY A 60 -5.34 -0.03 -4.65
N GLN A 61 -4.34 0.87 -4.64
CA GLN A 61 -3.42 0.98 -3.53
C GLN A 61 -4.09 1.76 -2.40
N TYR A 62 -4.41 1.11 -1.30
CA TYR A 62 -4.79 1.78 -0.08
C TYR A 62 -3.53 2.05 0.73
N THR A 63 -3.08 3.31 0.75
CA THR A 63 -1.72 3.66 1.21
C THR A 63 -1.45 3.25 2.65
N HIS A 64 -2.44 3.33 3.54
CA HIS A 64 -2.30 2.85 4.91
C HIS A 64 -1.94 1.35 4.97
N ALA A 65 -2.62 0.51 4.19
CA ALA A 65 -2.31 -0.91 4.11
C ALA A 65 -0.96 -1.18 3.44
N ALA A 66 -0.59 -0.38 2.43
CA ALA A 66 0.73 -0.45 1.79
C ALA A 66 1.87 -0.19 2.80
N VAL A 67 1.70 0.81 3.67
CA VAL A 67 2.67 1.07 4.76
C VAL A 67 2.73 -0.11 5.73
N TRP A 68 1.61 -0.73 6.07
CA TRP A 68 1.62 -1.89 6.97
C TRP A 68 2.31 -3.10 6.37
N ILE A 69 2.20 -3.34 5.05
CA ILE A 69 2.98 -4.39 4.37
C ILE A 69 4.48 -4.08 4.45
N ALA A 70 4.89 -2.84 4.19
CA ALA A 70 6.29 -2.43 4.29
C ALA A 70 6.84 -2.60 5.72
N LEU A 71 6.09 -2.20 6.74
CA LEU A 71 6.46 -2.44 8.15
C LEU A 71 6.54 -3.93 8.47
N ALA A 72 5.61 -4.74 7.94
CA ALA A 72 5.64 -6.18 8.15
C ALA A 72 6.87 -6.83 7.52
N LEU A 73 7.25 -6.41 6.31
CA LEU A 73 8.49 -6.83 5.65
C LEU A 73 9.72 -6.46 6.48
N HIS A 74 9.82 -5.22 6.93
CA HIS A 74 10.93 -4.77 7.76
C HIS A 74 11.08 -5.64 9.02
N ARG A 75 9.99 -5.85 9.76
CA ARG A 75 9.98 -6.67 10.98
C ARG A 75 10.20 -8.16 10.75
N ALA A 76 9.92 -8.64 9.55
CA ALA A 76 10.26 -9.99 9.10
C ALA A 76 11.71 -10.14 8.61
N GLY A 77 12.54 -9.09 8.74
CA GLY A 77 13.94 -9.07 8.31
C GLY A 77 14.15 -8.76 6.81
N ARG A 78 13.09 -8.44 6.07
CA ARG A 78 13.13 -8.14 4.62
C ARG A 78 13.27 -6.64 4.38
N ARG A 79 14.36 -6.07 4.91
CA ARG A 79 14.60 -4.61 4.92
C ARG A 79 14.63 -3.99 3.54
N GLU A 80 15.28 -4.62 2.58
CA GLU A 80 15.42 -4.09 1.21
C GLU A 80 14.06 -3.97 0.52
N GLU A 81 13.20 -4.97 0.67
CA GLU A 81 11.88 -4.94 0.08
C GLU A 81 10.96 -3.93 0.78
N ALA A 82 11.12 -3.75 2.08
CA ALA A 82 10.43 -2.72 2.85
C ALA A 82 10.85 -1.32 2.39
N ALA A 83 12.15 -1.09 2.21
CA ALA A 83 12.70 0.17 1.71
C ALA A 83 12.19 0.47 0.30
N ALA A 84 12.21 -0.52 -0.59
CA ALA A 84 11.70 -0.36 -1.94
C ALA A 84 10.20 0.01 -1.99
N LEU A 85 9.37 -0.54 -1.10
CA LEU A 85 7.96 -0.10 -0.98
C LEU A 85 7.84 1.31 -0.39
N ALA A 86 8.71 1.68 0.57
CA ALA A 86 8.72 3.03 1.11
C ALA A 86 9.08 4.06 0.03
N GLU A 87 10.06 3.76 -0.81
CA GLU A 87 10.43 4.59 -1.96
C GLU A 87 9.31 4.70 -2.99
N ASP A 88 8.62 3.59 -3.33
CA ASP A 88 7.47 3.60 -4.22
C ASP A 88 6.38 4.54 -3.70
N MET A 89 6.08 4.52 -2.40
CA MET A 89 5.10 5.41 -1.79
C MET A 89 5.58 6.88 -1.75
N ALA A 90 6.88 7.13 -1.57
CA ALA A 90 7.45 8.48 -1.55
C ALA A 90 7.24 9.24 -2.86
N LEU A 91 7.15 8.54 -3.99
CA LEU A 91 6.92 9.17 -5.29
C LEU A 91 5.63 9.97 -5.33
N SER A 92 4.58 9.50 -4.68
CA SER A 92 3.30 10.23 -4.64
C SER A 92 3.38 11.60 -3.96
N LEU A 93 4.45 11.86 -3.20
CA LEU A 93 4.69 13.13 -2.53
C LEU A 93 5.26 14.21 -3.47
N THR A 94 5.95 13.81 -4.53
CA THR A 94 6.75 14.73 -5.35
C THR A 94 6.55 14.57 -6.84
N ALA A 95 6.04 13.43 -7.31
CA ALA A 95 5.90 13.14 -8.73
C ALA A 95 4.56 13.63 -9.28
N PRO A 96 4.56 14.56 -10.26
CA PRO A 96 3.34 15.20 -10.77
C PRO A 96 2.35 14.24 -11.41
N GLU A 97 2.82 13.14 -11.97
CA GLU A 97 2.00 12.12 -12.64
C GLU A 97 0.96 11.48 -11.72
N TYR A 98 1.20 11.44 -10.43
CA TYR A 98 0.22 10.96 -9.46
C TYR A 98 -0.95 11.93 -9.25
N GLY A 99 -0.78 13.21 -9.62
CA GLY A 99 -1.79 14.23 -9.42
C GLY A 99 -2.17 14.44 -7.95
N ALA A 100 -1.26 14.07 -7.05
CA ALA A 100 -1.40 14.34 -5.62
C ALA A 100 -0.98 15.77 -5.30
N GLU A 101 -1.49 16.28 -4.21
CA GLU A 101 -1.01 17.52 -3.65
C GLU A 101 0.45 17.37 -3.18
N PRO A 102 1.36 18.30 -3.51
CA PRO A 102 2.76 18.15 -3.15
C PRO A 102 2.96 17.95 -1.64
N PHE A 103 3.84 17.04 -1.29
CA PHE A 103 4.22 16.70 0.10
C PHE A 103 3.08 16.12 0.97
N VAL A 104 1.96 15.75 0.36
CA VAL A 104 0.85 15.09 1.05
C VAL A 104 0.78 13.62 0.62
N LEU A 105 0.90 12.72 1.56
CA LEU A 105 0.74 11.29 1.28
C LEU A 105 -0.75 10.99 1.03
N PRO A 106 -1.14 10.60 -0.20
CA PRO A 106 -2.55 10.35 -0.51
C PRO A 106 -3.08 9.11 0.22
N ALA A 107 -4.37 9.09 0.52
CA ALA A 107 -5.00 7.95 1.16
C ALA A 107 -5.03 6.72 0.25
N ASP A 108 -5.17 6.93 -1.05
CA ASP A 108 -5.23 5.87 -2.05
C ASP A 108 -4.63 6.32 -3.39
N ILE A 109 -4.24 5.33 -4.20
CA ILE A 109 -3.81 5.51 -5.57
C ILE A 109 -4.59 4.51 -6.44
N ALA A 110 -5.21 5.02 -7.51
CA ALA A 110 -6.04 4.21 -8.38
C ALA A 110 -5.23 3.19 -9.19
N TYR A 111 -5.83 2.02 -9.40
CA TYR A 111 -5.36 0.96 -10.29
C TYR A 111 -6.42 0.61 -11.35
N ALA A 112 -7.41 1.50 -11.52
CA ALA A 112 -8.46 1.35 -12.52
C ALA A 112 -7.94 1.63 -13.93
N PRO A 113 -8.43 0.91 -14.97
CA PRO A 113 -8.00 1.14 -16.36
C PRO A 113 -8.10 2.59 -16.79
N GLY A 114 -7.01 3.16 -17.29
CA GLY A 114 -6.90 4.55 -17.72
C GLY A 114 -6.85 5.58 -16.58
N LYS A 115 -6.72 5.12 -15.34
CA LYS A 115 -6.55 5.96 -14.14
C LYS A 115 -5.41 5.48 -13.24
N GLU A 116 -4.64 4.51 -13.73
CA GLU A 116 -3.56 3.90 -12.96
C GLU A 116 -2.54 4.97 -12.52
N GLY A 117 -2.17 4.91 -11.26
CA GLY A 117 -1.24 5.85 -10.65
C GLY A 117 -1.88 7.15 -10.15
N ARG A 118 -3.15 7.43 -10.46
CA ARG A 118 -3.79 8.66 -10.02
C ARG A 118 -4.12 8.63 -8.53
N ALA A 119 -3.58 9.57 -7.78
CA ALA A 119 -3.85 9.72 -6.36
C ALA A 119 -5.27 10.24 -6.11
N GLY A 120 -5.88 9.73 -5.03
CA GLY A 120 -7.14 10.21 -4.48
C GLY A 120 -6.96 10.67 -3.04
N TRP A 121 -7.89 11.48 -2.56
CA TRP A 121 -8.03 11.89 -1.15
C TRP A 121 -6.71 12.33 -0.49
N SER A 122 -6.26 13.52 -0.82
CA SER A 122 -5.24 14.23 -0.05
C SER A 122 -5.78 14.58 1.34
N TRP A 123 -4.92 14.80 2.31
CA TRP A 123 -5.24 15.21 3.69
C TRP A 123 -6.03 14.21 4.55
N TYR A 124 -6.66 13.23 3.96
CA TYR A 124 -7.41 12.22 4.71
C TYR A 124 -6.53 11.00 4.91
N THR A 125 -5.67 11.03 5.92
CA THR A 125 -4.71 9.93 6.00
C THR A 125 -4.15 9.66 7.39
N GLY A 126 -4.51 8.51 7.95
CA GLY A 126 -3.71 7.84 8.97
C GLY A 126 -2.41 7.24 8.40
N ALA A 127 -2.27 7.20 7.08
CA ALA A 127 -1.10 6.64 6.41
C ALA A 127 0.17 7.44 6.70
N ALA A 128 0.09 8.77 6.78
CA ALA A 128 1.26 9.63 7.02
C ALA A 128 1.96 9.33 8.34
N GLY A 129 1.22 9.16 9.42
CA GLY A 129 1.79 8.80 10.73
C GLY A 129 2.45 7.42 10.71
N TRP A 130 1.84 6.45 10.03
CA TRP A 130 2.42 5.12 9.86
C TRP A 130 3.62 5.13 8.93
N TYR A 131 3.61 5.96 7.89
CA TYR A 131 4.73 6.11 6.98
C TYR A 131 5.94 6.73 7.70
N LEU A 132 5.73 7.76 8.49
CA LEU A 132 6.77 8.33 9.35
C LEU A 132 7.37 7.28 10.30
N ARG A 133 6.52 6.46 10.91
CA ARG A 133 6.97 5.34 11.73
C ARG A 133 7.82 4.34 10.94
N LEU A 134 7.39 3.98 9.72
CA LEU A 134 8.16 3.10 8.83
C LEU A 134 9.55 3.68 8.55
N LEU A 135 9.63 4.97 8.20
CA LEU A 135 10.91 5.63 7.93
C LEU A 135 11.83 5.65 9.15
N ARG A 136 11.28 5.87 10.34
CA ARG A 136 12.04 5.80 11.60
C ARG A 136 12.59 4.39 11.85
N GLU A 137 11.78 3.36 11.68
CA GLU A 137 12.22 1.97 11.86
C GLU A 137 13.25 1.56 10.79
N LEU A 138 13.11 2.03 9.54
CA LEU A 138 14.03 1.73 8.45
C LEU A 138 15.38 2.45 8.55
N TYR A 139 15.36 3.74 8.86
CA TYR A 139 16.52 4.61 8.70
C TYR A 139 17.05 5.18 10.02
N GLY A 140 16.42 4.89 11.14
CA GLY A 140 16.84 5.42 12.44
C GLY A 140 16.67 6.93 12.59
N ALA A 141 15.82 7.54 11.77
CA ALA A 141 15.57 8.98 11.85
C ALA A 141 14.85 9.30 13.17
N GLU A 142 15.52 10.03 14.06
CA GLU A 142 14.86 10.69 15.18
C GLU A 142 14.12 11.95 14.70
N PRO A 143 13.07 12.40 15.40
CA PRO A 143 12.28 13.55 14.99
C PRO A 143 13.04 14.86 15.10
#